data_579634e7b3d9a63cb5d3e0023131f3c7
#
_entry.id   579634e7b3d9a63cb5d3e0023131f3c7
#
_cell.length_a   1.000
_cell.length_b   1.000
_cell.length_c   1.000
_cell.angle_alpha   90.00
_cell.angle_beta   90.00
_cell.angle_gamma   90.00
#
_symmetry.space_group_name_H-M   'P 1'
#
loop_
_entity.id
_entity.type
_entity.pdbx_description
1 polymer ?
#
loop_
_entity_poly.entity_id
_entity_poly.type
_entity_poly.pdbx_seq_one_letter_code
_entity_poly.pdbx_strand_id
1 'polypeptide(L)'
;MNDSYGEINTLLKTRKNTKSNVLKERVIATQQKEEETGDTSCREKILSQDFRDFIIPNYRLDQELVYPKSQICVQNLGFGYRVAYVDQSLGEELSIAAYGYNSIPNCYALLDMEAMNETGISVLQNYPGLNLRGKGIMIGFLDTGIDYENTIFRNIDGSSRITAIWDQTDQNGQPPDTFTYGSEYTNNQINQALKSDNPKEIVPVSDENGHGTFLASVAAGGENIQEGFTGAASEAEIAVVKLKEAKDYLRKFYGIRQKAVCYQETDIVQGLRYLHLLALKKQMPLVMCVALGTNLGGHNGMSSLSRILGSYSRLVDRCVVIGGGNEANERHHFQGKLNQVGEVQEVEMRVESGNTGFVAELWGTIPNIVTAYLISPSGERSPVISIRQGSRYQLTFPFEQTVVDVEYQLFLRDGRSQLLFLKFDHPAQGIWKIGVQSLGRADGEFHIWLPVREFLDGNVYFLEASPDVTLTEPANTDDPITVAYYRGADKSVDINSGRGYTRDRRIKPDFAVPGVQVLGAGPNGNFVRRSGSSVATGITAGACAMIMEWILNQPVPAGVTTSQVANIIILGAQQNTFSEFPNRQWGYGTMDLYQSLDRLRRL
;
A
#
# COMPACT_ATOMS: atom_id res chain seq x y z
N MET A 1 -47.55 -1.89 -12.15
CA MET A 1 -46.13 -2.03 -11.74
C MET A 1 -45.17 -1.90 -12.93
N ASN A 2 -45.47 -1.07 -13.91
CA ASN A 2 -44.67 -0.95 -15.14
C ASN A 2 -44.24 0.51 -15.49
N ASP A 3 -44.48 1.49 -14.62
CA ASP A 3 -44.17 2.91 -14.93
C ASP A 3 -43.00 3.51 -14.18
N SER A 4 -42.44 2.82 -13.19
CA SER A 4 -41.32 3.36 -12.38
C SER A 4 -39.93 3.14 -12.99
N TYR A 5 -39.79 2.29 -14.00
CA TYR A 5 -38.51 2.07 -14.72
C TYR A 5 -38.27 3.07 -15.85
N GLY A 6 -39.31 3.75 -16.34
CA GLY A 6 -39.21 4.76 -17.39
C GLY A 6 -38.62 6.08 -16.94
N GLU A 7 -38.91 6.52 -15.75
CA GLU A 7 -38.45 7.80 -15.22
C GLU A 7 -36.95 7.79 -14.80
N ILE A 8 -36.45 6.65 -14.31
CA ILE A 8 -35.01 6.51 -13.96
C ILE A 8 -34.13 6.56 -15.22
N ASN A 9 -34.61 5.98 -16.33
CA ASN A 9 -33.89 6.05 -17.61
C ASN A 9 -33.93 7.45 -18.26
N THR A 10 -34.94 8.26 -17.97
CA THR A 10 -35.06 9.63 -18.49
C THR A 10 -34.17 10.59 -17.71
N LEU A 11 -34.01 10.41 -16.40
CA LEU A 11 -33.06 11.18 -15.56
C LEU A 11 -31.59 10.89 -15.88
N LEU A 12 -31.26 9.69 -16.35
CA LEU A 12 -29.92 9.33 -16.83
C LEU A 12 -29.59 9.88 -18.22
N LYS A 13 -30.63 10.19 -19.04
CA LYS A 13 -30.46 10.75 -20.39
C LYS A 13 -30.33 12.28 -20.45
N THR A 14 -30.69 13.02 -19.41
CA THR A 14 -30.69 14.51 -19.41
C THR A 14 -29.40 15.15 -18.91
N ARG A 15 -28.36 14.36 -18.53
CA ARG A 15 -27.02 14.89 -18.24
C ARG A 15 -26.03 14.67 -19.39
N LYS A 16 -26.36 15.17 -20.56
CA LYS A 16 -25.39 15.46 -21.62
C LYS A 16 -24.78 16.84 -21.36
N ASN A 17 -23.45 16.86 -21.33
CA ASN A 17 -22.54 18.01 -21.36
C ASN A 17 -21.93 18.44 -19.99
N THR A 18 -21.01 17.63 -19.48
CA THR A 18 -19.82 18.16 -18.83
C THR A 18 -18.61 17.39 -19.38
N LYS A 19 -17.51 18.08 -19.68
CA LYS A 19 -16.26 17.49 -20.19
C LYS A 19 -15.75 16.32 -19.33
N SER A 20 -16.07 16.31 -18.03
CA SER A 20 -15.67 15.27 -17.07
C SER A 20 -16.40 13.93 -17.26
N ASN A 21 -17.69 13.95 -17.66
CA ASN A 21 -18.38 12.74 -18.05
C ASN A 21 -17.81 12.16 -19.35
N VAL A 22 -17.28 13.04 -20.21
CA VAL A 22 -16.61 12.66 -21.45
C VAL A 22 -15.31 11.89 -21.18
N LEU A 23 -14.52 12.27 -20.16
CA LEU A 23 -13.35 11.50 -19.73
C LEU A 23 -13.76 10.16 -19.08
N LYS A 24 -14.78 10.13 -18.21
CA LYS A 24 -15.30 8.89 -17.61
C LYS A 24 -15.84 7.90 -18.63
N GLU A 25 -16.43 8.39 -19.72
CA GLU A 25 -17.05 7.56 -20.76
C GLU A 25 -16.12 7.24 -21.94
N ARG A 26 -14.97 7.94 -22.08
CA ARG A 26 -14.11 7.90 -23.27
C ARG A 26 -12.78 7.18 -23.11
N VAL A 27 -12.46 6.63 -21.94
CA VAL A 27 -11.19 5.90 -21.69
C VAL A 27 -11.37 4.38 -21.85
N ILE A 28 -12.00 3.89 -22.92
CA ILE A 28 -12.06 2.43 -23.13
C ILE A 28 -12.29 2.08 -24.62
N ALA A 29 -11.37 1.32 -25.14
CA ALA A 29 -11.38 0.48 -26.31
C ALA A 29 -10.63 0.98 -27.55
N THR A 30 -9.41 0.62 -27.62
CA THR A 30 -8.80 0.06 -28.84
C THR A 30 -7.53 -0.65 -28.44
N GLN A 31 -7.58 -1.90 -27.99
CA GLN A 31 -6.38 -2.68 -27.76
C GLN A 31 -6.65 -4.19 -27.72
N GLN A 32 -6.90 -4.76 -28.86
CA GLN A 32 -6.57 -6.18 -29.04
C GLN A 32 -5.52 -6.38 -30.15
N LYS A 33 -4.88 -5.32 -30.66
CA LYS A 33 -3.93 -5.45 -31.78
C LYS A 33 -2.61 -4.68 -31.70
N GLU A 34 -2.31 -3.95 -30.60
CA GLU A 34 -1.10 -3.11 -30.51
C GLU A 34 -0.26 -3.34 -29.23
N GLU A 35 -0.28 -4.55 -28.65
CA GLU A 35 0.49 -4.86 -27.43
C GLU A 35 2.01 -5.11 -27.63
N GLU A 36 2.55 -4.97 -28.84
CA GLU A 36 3.91 -5.47 -29.13
C GLU A 36 4.94 -4.43 -29.60
N THR A 37 4.62 -3.15 -29.68
CA THR A 37 5.65 -2.15 -30.02
C THR A 37 5.83 -1.17 -28.87
N GLY A 38 7.01 -1.23 -28.21
CA GLY A 38 7.44 -0.22 -27.23
C GLY A 38 7.40 1.18 -27.82
N ASP A 39 6.27 1.88 -27.64
CA ASP A 39 6.09 3.24 -28.12
C ASP A 39 6.87 4.19 -27.21
N THR A 40 7.96 4.76 -27.73
CA THR A 40 8.76 5.79 -27.03
C THR A 40 7.90 6.95 -26.53
N SER A 41 6.80 7.25 -27.23
CA SER A 41 5.84 8.29 -26.84
C SER A 41 5.10 7.96 -25.53
N CYS A 42 4.91 6.70 -25.19
CA CYS A 42 4.28 6.29 -23.93
C CYS A 42 5.22 6.50 -22.75
N ARG A 43 6.51 6.16 -22.90
CA ARG A 43 7.55 6.40 -21.88
C ARG A 43 7.59 7.86 -21.43
N GLU A 44 7.59 8.79 -22.39
CA GLU A 44 7.61 10.22 -22.10
C GLU A 44 6.40 10.64 -21.25
N LYS A 45 5.21 10.12 -21.55
CA LYS A 45 3.97 10.44 -20.81
C LYS A 45 3.96 9.87 -19.38
N ILE A 46 4.55 8.68 -19.18
CA ILE A 46 4.69 8.07 -17.85
C ILE A 46 5.57 8.92 -16.94
N LEU A 47 6.66 9.45 -17.49
CA LEU A 47 7.66 10.19 -16.73
C LEU A 47 7.34 11.68 -16.59
N SER A 48 6.58 12.24 -17.55
CA SER A 48 6.25 13.67 -17.57
C SER A 48 5.33 14.07 -16.42
N GLN A 49 5.62 15.22 -15.83
CA GLN A 49 4.73 15.87 -14.86
C GLN A 49 3.46 16.47 -15.49
N ASP A 50 3.44 16.64 -16.82
CA ASP A 50 2.30 17.20 -17.55
C ASP A 50 1.19 16.17 -17.81
N PHE A 51 1.43 14.90 -17.48
CA PHE A 51 0.46 13.82 -17.64
C PHE A 51 -0.03 13.30 -16.30
N ARG A 52 -1.34 13.15 -16.15
CA ARG A 52 -2.01 12.54 -15.01
C ARG A 52 -2.26 11.07 -15.25
N ASP A 53 -2.08 10.28 -14.22
CA ASP A 53 -2.34 8.85 -14.22
C ASP A 53 -3.75 8.58 -13.70
N PHE A 54 -4.51 7.69 -14.37
CA PHE A 54 -5.83 7.27 -13.93
C PHE A 54 -5.95 5.75 -13.98
N ILE A 55 -6.34 5.13 -12.87
CA ILE A 55 -6.59 3.69 -12.79
C ILE A 55 -8.00 3.38 -13.28
N ILE A 56 -8.11 2.47 -14.26
CA ILE A 56 -9.38 2.17 -14.94
C ILE A 56 -9.60 0.66 -14.96
N PRO A 57 -10.76 0.16 -14.46
CA PRO A 57 -11.12 -1.25 -14.60
C PRO A 57 -11.63 -1.57 -16.01
N ASN A 58 -11.31 -2.77 -16.53
CA ASN A 58 -11.59 -3.19 -17.90
C ASN A 58 -13.07 -3.45 -18.24
N TYR A 59 -13.96 -3.56 -17.27
CA TYR A 59 -15.38 -3.90 -17.50
C TYR A 59 -16.22 -2.77 -18.14
N ARG A 60 -15.58 -1.65 -18.51
CA ARG A 60 -16.21 -0.54 -19.24
C ARG A 60 -15.78 -0.50 -20.71
N LEU A 61 -15.83 -1.65 -21.38
CA LEU A 61 -15.19 -1.85 -22.69
C LEU A 61 -15.89 -1.23 -23.91
N ASP A 62 -17.07 -0.61 -23.77
CA ASP A 62 -17.92 -0.30 -24.92
C ASP A 62 -17.80 1.12 -25.49
N GLN A 63 -16.83 1.92 -25.08
CA GLN A 63 -16.64 3.28 -25.61
C GLN A 63 -15.18 3.56 -25.98
N GLU A 64 -14.93 3.82 -27.26
CA GLU A 64 -13.64 4.22 -27.80
C GLU A 64 -13.20 5.59 -27.29
N LEU A 65 -11.95 5.68 -26.79
CA LEU A 65 -11.29 6.94 -26.57
C LEU A 65 -10.84 7.53 -27.90
N VAL A 66 -11.49 8.61 -28.29
CA VAL A 66 -11.10 9.37 -29.46
C VAL A 66 -10.22 10.56 -29.06
N TYR A 67 -9.03 10.27 -28.48
CA TYR A 67 -8.00 11.28 -28.31
C TYR A 67 -6.80 10.99 -29.21
N PRO A 68 -6.10 12.02 -29.69
CA PRO A 68 -4.85 11.82 -30.42
C PRO A 68 -3.85 11.00 -29.58
N LYS A 69 -3.14 10.06 -30.19
CA LYS A 69 -2.09 9.26 -29.53
C LYS A 69 -1.02 10.14 -28.85
N SER A 70 -0.82 11.37 -29.30
CA SER A 70 0.06 12.36 -28.66
C SER A 70 -0.38 12.79 -27.27
N GLN A 71 -1.67 12.68 -26.94
CA GLN A 71 -2.26 13.20 -25.70
C GLN A 71 -2.63 12.14 -24.68
N ILE A 72 -2.54 10.85 -25.03
CA ILE A 72 -2.86 9.74 -24.14
C ILE A 72 -1.98 8.53 -24.40
N CYS A 73 -1.70 7.79 -23.36
CA CYS A 73 -1.15 6.43 -23.41
C CYS A 73 -1.91 5.55 -22.41
N VAL A 74 -2.11 4.29 -22.74
CA VAL A 74 -2.78 3.32 -21.85
C VAL A 74 -1.90 2.09 -21.69
N GLN A 75 -1.69 1.65 -20.45
CA GLN A 75 -0.95 0.44 -20.13
C GLN A 75 -1.78 -0.53 -19.28
N ASN A 76 -1.48 -1.82 -19.43
CA ASN A 76 -2.12 -2.87 -18.66
C ASN A 76 -1.49 -2.97 -17.25
N LEU A 77 -2.32 -3.00 -16.22
CA LEU A 77 -1.92 -3.23 -14.82
C LEU A 77 -2.14 -4.69 -14.36
N GLY A 78 -2.78 -5.51 -15.18
CA GLY A 78 -3.20 -6.86 -14.82
C GLY A 78 -4.57 -6.91 -14.12
N PHE A 79 -5.11 -8.13 -13.94
CA PHE A 79 -6.36 -8.42 -13.22
C PHE A 79 -7.56 -7.52 -13.60
N GLY A 80 -7.67 -7.14 -14.86
CA GLY A 80 -8.76 -6.31 -15.33
C GLY A 80 -8.61 -4.82 -15.02
N TYR A 81 -7.41 -4.33 -14.75
CA TYR A 81 -7.09 -2.92 -14.56
C TYR A 81 -6.13 -2.41 -15.63
N ARG A 82 -6.27 -1.14 -15.97
CA ARG A 82 -5.35 -0.38 -16.83
C ARG A 82 -5.03 0.95 -16.17
N VAL A 83 -3.90 1.55 -16.56
CA VAL A 83 -3.59 2.95 -16.28
C VAL A 83 -3.65 3.75 -17.58
N ALA A 84 -4.32 4.90 -17.55
CA ALA A 84 -4.30 5.89 -18.62
C ALA A 84 -3.47 7.10 -18.16
N TYR A 85 -2.47 7.45 -18.96
CA TYR A 85 -1.68 8.68 -18.81
C TYR A 85 -2.29 9.71 -19.74
N VAL A 86 -2.86 10.77 -19.18
CA VAL A 86 -3.68 11.76 -19.90
C VAL A 86 -3.08 13.15 -19.73
N ASP A 87 -2.89 13.88 -20.82
CA ASP A 87 -2.41 15.26 -20.80
C ASP A 87 -3.30 16.12 -19.89
N GLN A 88 -2.70 16.87 -18.97
CA GLN A 88 -3.43 17.71 -18.02
C GLN A 88 -4.30 18.77 -18.69
N SER A 89 -3.94 19.22 -19.90
CA SER A 89 -4.70 20.22 -20.65
C SER A 89 -6.05 19.71 -21.15
N LEU A 90 -6.25 18.39 -21.22
CA LEU A 90 -7.49 17.78 -21.71
C LEU A 90 -8.58 17.63 -20.64
N GLY A 91 -8.21 17.72 -19.37
CA GLY A 91 -9.09 17.45 -18.25
C GLY A 91 -9.46 18.69 -17.43
N GLU A 92 -10.50 18.54 -16.64
CA GLU A 92 -10.83 19.47 -15.58
C GLU A 92 -9.80 19.37 -14.45
N GLU A 93 -9.83 20.29 -13.50
CA GLU A 93 -9.06 20.20 -12.28
C GLU A 93 -9.29 18.84 -11.57
N LEU A 94 -8.20 18.25 -11.04
CA LEU A 94 -8.27 16.95 -10.40
C LEU A 94 -9.21 16.99 -9.20
N SER A 95 -10.25 16.13 -9.23
CA SER A 95 -11.23 16.01 -8.16
C SER A 95 -11.85 14.62 -8.14
N ILE A 96 -12.25 14.16 -6.97
CA ILE A 96 -12.93 12.85 -6.84
C ILE A 96 -14.36 12.92 -7.40
N ALA A 97 -14.96 14.10 -7.45
CA ALA A 97 -16.26 14.33 -8.07
C ALA A 97 -16.20 14.13 -9.59
N ALA A 98 -15.14 14.61 -10.24
CA ALA A 98 -14.94 14.49 -11.68
C ALA A 98 -14.49 13.09 -12.11
N TYR A 99 -13.52 12.51 -11.45
CA TYR A 99 -12.84 11.28 -11.88
C TYR A 99 -13.23 10.03 -11.07
N GLY A 100 -13.76 10.22 -9.86
CA GLY A 100 -14.08 9.17 -8.91
C GLY A 100 -12.86 8.75 -8.09
N TYR A 101 -13.05 8.51 -6.80
CA TYR A 101 -12.00 8.22 -5.82
C TYR A 101 -11.02 7.12 -6.28
N ASN A 102 -11.52 5.95 -6.66
CA ASN A 102 -10.69 4.82 -7.05
C ASN A 102 -10.01 4.94 -8.44
N SER A 103 -10.21 6.05 -9.16
CA SER A 103 -9.52 6.29 -10.44
C SER A 103 -8.28 7.17 -10.26
N ILE A 104 -8.22 7.92 -9.18
CA ILE A 104 -7.05 8.73 -8.81
C ILE A 104 -6.12 7.82 -8.02
N PRO A 105 -4.85 7.63 -8.45
CA PRO A 105 -3.89 6.80 -7.71
C PRO A 105 -3.63 7.35 -6.31
N ASN A 106 -3.64 6.50 -5.31
CA ASN A 106 -3.22 6.85 -3.96
C ASN A 106 -1.68 7.00 -3.89
N CYS A 107 -1.20 7.67 -2.84
CA CYS A 107 0.20 7.80 -2.49
C CYS A 107 0.51 6.99 -1.23
N TYR A 108 1.66 6.34 -1.20
CA TYR A 108 2.10 5.42 -0.14
C TYR A 108 3.45 5.85 0.41
N ALA A 109 3.60 5.80 1.74
CA ALA A 109 4.86 6.04 2.46
C ALA A 109 5.55 4.72 2.80
N LEU A 110 6.84 4.81 3.14
CA LEU A 110 7.58 3.70 3.74
C LEU A 110 7.09 3.45 5.18
N LEU A 111 7.13 2.19 5.62
CA LEU A 111 6.84 1.80 6.99
C LEU A 111 8.15 1.58 7.74
N ASP A 112 8.35 2.21 8.90
CA ASP A 112 9.64 2.24 9.63
C ASP A 112 9.97 0.95 10.41
N MET A 113 11.19 0.73 10.96
CA MET A 113 11.80 -0.59 11.16
C MET A 113 12.59 -0.83 12.47
N GLU A 114 12.52 -2.04 13.14
CA GLU A 114 13.49 -2.69 14.11
C GLU A 114 13.09 -4.05 14.80
N ALA A 115 13.88 -5.16 14.93
CA ALA A 115 14.01 -6.44 15.76
C ALA A 115 13.92 -7.88 15.19
N MET A 116 14.80 -8.87 15.53
CA MET A 116 14.86 -10.21 14.89
C MET A 116 15.23 -11.46 15.69
N ASN A 117 14.84 -11.78 16.92
CA ASN A 117 15.29 -13.05 17.56
C ASN A 117 14.22 -14.02 18.11
N GLU A 118 12.91 -13.78 17.95
CA GLU A 118 11.87 -14.56 18.66
C GLU A 118 10.89 -15.38 17.80
N THR A 119 11.12 -15.48 16.48
CA THR A 119 10.14 -16.05 15.54
C THR A 119 10.26 -17.56 15.34
N GLY A 120 11.17 -18.25 16.02
CA GLY A 120 11.44 -19.68 15.75
C GLY A 120 12.17 -19.95 14.43
N ILE A 121 12.50 -18.92 13.65
CA ILE A 121 13.19 -19.01 12.34
C ILE A 121 14.58 -19.64 12.51
N SER A 122 15.39 -19.14 13.46
CA SER A 122 16.74 -19.63 13.70
C SER A 122 16.77 -21.12 14.08
N VAL A 123 15.72 -21.62 14.71
CA VAL A 123 15.59 -23.05 15.04
C VAL A 123 15.45 -23.86 13.75
N LEU A 124 14.63 -23.45 12.81
CA LEU A 124 14.39 -24.17 11.56
C LEU A 124 15.56 -24.10 10.59
N GLN A 125 16.28 -22.99 10.56
CA GLN A 125 17.50 -22.84 9.75
C GLN A 125 18.57 -23.86 10.15
N ASN A 126 18.63 -24.22 11.43
CA ASN A 126 19.64 -25.10 12.02
C ASN A 126 19.07 -26.46 12.46
N TYR A 127 17.80 -26.77 12.11
CA TYR A 127 17.18 -28.04 12.50
C TYR A 127 17.71 -29.19 11.64
N PRO A 128 18.32 -30.24 12.28
CA PRO A 128 18.84 -31.37 11.52
C PRO A 128 17.74 -32.06 10.69
N GLY A 129 17.93 -32.08 9.37
CA GLY A 129 17.01 -32.73 8.41
C GLY A 129 15.95 -31.82 7.80
N LEU A 130 15.75 -30.58 8.26
CA LEU A 130 14.91 -29.58 7.60
C LEU A 130 15.75 -28.54 6.85
N ASN A 131 16.64 -27.84 7.54
CA ASN A 131 17.56 -26.82 7.01
C ASN A 131 16.89 -25.86 6.01
N LEU A 132 15.71 -25.32 6.42
CA LEU A 132 14.91 -24.42 5.57
C LEU A 132 15.55 -23.04 5.54
N ARG A 133 15.85 -22.53 4.34
CA ARG A 133 16.51 -21.23 4.12
C ARG A 133 15.92 -20.45 2.94
N GLY A 134 14.74 -20.83 2.46
CA GLY A 134 14.07 -20.22 1.31
C GLY A 134 14.64 -20.64 -0.04
N LYS A 135 15.37 -21.75 -0.11
CA LYS A 135 16.01 -22.24 -1.33
C LYS A 135 15.00 -22.52 -2.43
N GLY A 136 15.25 -21.98 -3.64
CA GLY A 136 14.38 -22.15 -4.80
C GLY A 136 13.14 -21.24 -4.77
N ILE A 137 13.04 -20.34 -3.80
CA ILE A 137 11.97 -19.34 -3.69
C ILE A 137 12.54 -17.96 -4.00
N MET A 138 11.80 -17.16 -4.76
CA MET A 138 12.11 -15.74 -5.00
C MET A 138 11.34 -14.86 -4.02
N ILE A 139 12.02 -13.88 -3.41
CA ILE A 139 11.37 -12.81 -2.64
C ILE A 139 11.50 -11.51 -3.44
N GLY A 140 10.37 -10.89 -3.75
CA GLY A 140 10.28 -9.65 -4.50
C GLY A 140 9.99 -8.47 -3.60
N PHE A 141 10.78 -7.40 -3.72
CA PHE A 141 10.68 -6.16 -2.95
C PHE A 141 10.31 -4.99 -3.86
N LEU A 142 9.41 -4.12 -3.37
CA LEU A 142 9.07 -2.84 -3.99
C LEU A 142 9.41 -1.75 -2.98
N ASP A 143 10.53 -1.05 -3.20
CA ASP A 143 11.10 -0.18 -2.17
C ASP A 143 12.03 0.90 -2.76
N THR A 144 12.90 1.48 -1.92
CA THR A 144 13.87 2.54 -2.26
C THR A 144 15.04 2.05 -3.11
N GLY A 145 15.20 0.75 -3.30
CA GLY A 145 16.30 0.11 -4.01
C GLY A 145 16.99 -0.96 -3.19
N ILE A 146 18.23 -1.27 -3.52
CA ILE A 146 19.08 -2.21 -2.80
C ILE A 146 20.55 -1.87 -3.00
N ASP A 147 21.35 -1.98 -1.94
CA ASP A 147 22.82 -2.00 -2.02
C ASP A 147 23.28 -3.39 -2.49
N TYR A 148 23.29 -3.58 -3.82
CA TYR A 148 23.61 -4.89 -4.42
C TYR A 148 25.08 -5.29 -4.22
N GLU A 149 25.93 -4.36 -3.84
CA GLU A 149 27.35 -4.62 -3.56
C GLU A 149 27.56 -5.27 -2.19
N ASN A 150 26.57 -5.20 -1.29
CA ASN A 150 26.64 -5.79 0.03
C ASN A 150 26.81 -7.31 -0.05
N THR A 151 27.79 -7.83 0.70
CA THR A 151 28.19 -9.25 0.66
C THR A 151 27.09 -10.21 1.15
N ILE A 152 26.17 -9.74 1.98
CA ILE A 152 25.07 -10.57 2.50
C ILE A 152 24.07 -11.00 1.41
N PHE A 153 24.09 -10.35 0.24
CA PHE A 153 23.27 -10.72 -0.92
C PHE A 153 23.99 -11.62 -1.92
N ARG A 154 25.12 -12.21 -1.53
CA ARG A 154 25.93 -13.09 -2.38
C ARG A 154 25.84 -14.55 -1.94
N ASN A 155 26.06 -15.43 -2.90
CA ASN A 155 26.33 -16.84 -2.66
C ASN A 155 27.76 -17.02 -2.09
N ILE A 156 28.07 -18.24 -1.61
CA ILE A 156 29.39 -18.59 -1.07
C ILE A 156 30.50 -18.43 -2.15
N ASP A 157 30.17 -18.62 -3.43
CA ASP A 157 31.11 -18.44 -4.56
C ASP A 157 31.31 -16.97 -4.97
N GLY A 158 30.67 -16.03 -4.25
CA GLY A 158 30.73 -14.60 -4.50
C GLY A 158 29.75 -14.08 -5.54
N SER A 159 28.99 -14.95 -6.21
CA SER A 159 27.93 -14.54 -7.15
C SER A 159 26.73 -13.94 -6.43
N SER A 160 26.01 -13.05 -7.11
CA SER A 160 24.83 -12.41 -6.54
C SER A 160 23.61 -13.33 -6.50
N ARG A 161 22.86 -13.33 -5.38
CA ARG A 161 21.52 -13.92 -5.25
C ARG A 161 20.41 -12.99 -5.77
N ILE A 162 20.78 -11.78 -6.22
CA ILE A 162 19.83 -10.85 -6.82
C ILE A 162 19.59 -11.28 -8.27
N THR A 163 18.40 -11.76 -8.55
CA THR A 163 17.97 -12.25 -9.87
C THR A 163 17.83 -11.12 -10.88
N ALA A 164 17.25 -10.01 -10.47
CA ALA A 164 17.16 -8.78 -11.27
C ALA A 164 16.76 -7.58 -10.40
N ILE A 165 17.09 -6.38 -10.89
CA ILE A 165 16.65 -5.11 -10.34
C ILE A 165 15.96 -4.32 -11.46
N TRP A 166 14.73 -3.87 -11.23
CA TRP A 166 14.11 -2.85 -12.07
C TRP A 166 14.16 -1.50 -11.37
N ASP A 167 15.02 -0.62 -11.85
CA ASP A 167 15.09 0.76 -11.38
C ASP A 167 14.14 1.63 -12.20
N GLN A 168 13.01 2.03 -11.62
CA GLN A 168 12.03 2.89 -12.27
C GLN A 168 12.52 4.35 -12.38
N THR A 169 13.58 4.73 -11.66
CA THR A 169 14.14 6.09 -11.66
C THR A 169 15.19 6.27 -12.75
N ASP A 170 15.92 5.23 -13.11
CA ASP A 170 16.93 5.27 -14.16
C ASP A 170 16.31 5.03 -15.55
N GLN A 171 16.65 5.90 -16.51
CA GLN A 171 16.11 5.85 -17.86
C GLN A 171 17.18 5.59 -18.92
N ASN A 172 18.43 5.29 -18.51
CA ASN A 172 19.55 5.14 -19.43
C ASN A 172 19.74 3.70 -19.94
N GLY A 173 19.25 2.71 -19.19
CA GLY A 173 19.28 1.30 -19.57
C GLY A 173 18.08 0.86 -20.40
N GLN A 174 17.93 -0.46 -20.56
CA GLN A 174 16.78 -1.05 -21.23
C GLN A 174 15.64 -1.33 -20.23
N PRO A 175 14.40 -0.95 -20.53
CA PRO A 175 13.27 -1.33 -19.69
C PRO A 175 13.05 -2.85 -19.72
N PRO A 176 12.38 -3.43 -18.70
CA PRO A 176 12.02 -4.84 -18.74
C PRO A 176 11.06 -5.15 -19.90
N ASP A 177 11.05 -6.41 -20.36
CA ASP A 177 10.11 -6.87 -21.37
C ASP A 177 8.67 -6.44 -21.01
N THR A 178 7.91 -5.91 -21.97
CA THR A 178 6.52 -5.43 -21.82
C THR A 178 6.34 -4.15 -21.01
N PHE A 179 7.42 -3.53 -20.52
CA PHE A 179 7.41 -2.22 -19.88
C PHE A 179 8.12 -1.20 -20.77
N THR A 180 7.82 0.09 -20.56
CA THR A 180 8.30 1.16 -21.46
C THR A 180 9.17 2.20 -20.76
N TYR A 181 9.45 2.03 -19.46
CA TYR A 181 10.26 2.95 -18.67
C TYR A 181 11.11 2.21 -17.63
N GLY A 182 12.04 2.93 -17.02
CA GLY A 182 12.98 2.34 -16.09
C GLY A 182 14.08 1.55 -16.79
N SER A 183 14.99 1.02 -16.01
CA SER A 183 16.11 0.18 -16.48
C SER A 183 16.12 -1.14 -15.73
N GLU A 184 16.17 -2.28 -16.45
CA GLU A 184 16.34 -3.59 -15.85
C GLU A 184 17.80 -3.97 -15.82
N TYR A 185 18.29 -4.41 -14.65
CA TYR A 185 19.62 -4.96 -14.44
C TYR A 185 19.51 -6.43 -14.07
N THR A 186 19.97 -7.28 -14.97
CA THR A 186 19.93 -8.73 -14.83
C THR A 186 21.01 -9.26 -13.88
N ASN A 187 20.84 -10.47 -13.34
CA ASN A 187 21.86 -11.13 -12.51
C ASN A 187 23.25 -11.16 -13.19
N ASN A 188 23.31 -11.36 -14.51
CA ASN A 188 24.58 -11.37 -15.24
C ASN A 188 25.28 -9.99 -15.18
N GLN A 189 24.54 -8.91 -15.38
CA GLN A 189 25.10 -7.53 -15.29
C GLN A 189 25.53 -7.21 -13.85
N ILE A 190 24.75 -7.61 -12.86
CA ILE A 190 25.10 -7.46 -11.44
C ILE A 190 26.39 -8.21 -11.14
N ASN A 191 26.53 -9.45 -11.60
CA ASN A 191 27.76 -10.24 -11.41
C ASN A 191 28.98 -9.67 -12.19
N GLN A 192 28.76 -9.01 -13.32
CA GLN A 192 29.81 -8.26 -14.02
C GLN A 192 30.22 -7.03 -13.22
N ALA A 193 29.26 -6.27 -12.71
CA ALA A 193 29.51 -5.10 -11.87
C ALA A 193 30.33 -5.48 -10.61
N LEU A 194 29.96 -6.56 -9.93
CA LEU A 194 30.65 -7.04 -8.72
C LEU A 194 32.11 -7.47 -8.96
N LYS A 195 32.51 -7.70 -10.21
CA LYS A 195 33.88 -8.01 -10.61
C LYS A 195 34.64 -6.82 -11.18
N SER A 196 33.98 -5.69 -11.37
CA SER A 196 34.55 -4.46 -11.93
C SER A 196 35.15 -3.60 -10.82
N ASP A 197 36.19 -2.84 -11.16
CA ASP A 197 36.72 -1.79 -10.28
C ASP A 197 35.73 -0.62 -10.10
N ASN A 198 34.81 -0.44 -11.06
CA ASN A 198 33.78 0.59 -11.06
C ASN A 198 32.37 -0.01 -11.22
N PRO A 199 31.80 -0.67 -10.21
CA PRO A 199 30.51 -1.37 -10.31
C PRO A 199 29.35 -0.48 -10.82
N LYS A 200 29.33 0.79 -10.41
CA LYS A 200 28.27 1.76 -10.75
C LYS A 200 28.28 2.20 -12.22
N GLU A 201 29.34 1.97 -12.97
CA GLU A 201 29.35 2.20 -14.43
C GLU A 201 28.53 1.11 -15.18
N ILE A 202 28.38 -0.06 -14.58
CA ILE A 202 27.63 -1.19 -15.17
C ILE A 202 26.20 -1.23 -14.59
N VAL A 203 26.06 -1.09 -13.26
CA VAL A 203 24.79 -1.11 -12.55
C VAL A 203 24.71 0.12 -11.64
N PRO A 204 24.18 1.27 -12.12
CA PRO A 204 24.16 2.54 -11.37
C PRO A 204 23.11 2.58 -10.25
N VAL A 205 22.55 1.44 -9.86
CA VAL A 205 21.54 1.36 -8.80
C VAL A 205 22.16 1.64 -7.44
N SER A 206 21.50 2.48 -6.66
CA SER A 206 21.83 2.77 -5.25
C SER A 206 20.56 2.72 -4.39
N ASP A 207 20.75 2.59 -3.10
CA ASP A 207 19.71 2.77 -2.08
C ASP A 207 20.20 3.78 -1.04
N GLU A 208 19.99 5.05 -1.33
CA GLU A 208 20.46 6.16 -0.47
C GLU A 208 19.65 6.24 0.84
N ASN A 209 18.39 5.85 0.82
CA ASN A 209 17.53 5.79 2.00
C ASN A 209 17.90 4.60 2.91
N GLY A 210 18.30 3.50 2.31
CA GLY A 210 18.66 2.26 3.00
C GLY A 210 17.48 1.44 3.50
N HIS A 211 16.24 1.82 3.20
CA HIS A 211 15.05 1.08 3.63
C HIS A 211 14.94 -0.25 2.88
N GLY A 212 15.02 -0.25 1.56
CA GLY A 212 14.93 -1.46 0.76
C GLY A 212 16.08 -2.44 1.01
N THR A 213 17.31 -1.94 1.19
CA THR A 213 18.48 -2.75 1.56
C THR A 213 18.26 -3.47 2.89
N PHE A 214 17.79 -2.73 3.88
CA PHE A 214 17.50 -3.29 5.18
C PHE A 214 16.39 -4.33 5.10
N LEU A 215 15.26 -4.01 4.46
CA LEU A 215 14.12 -4.90 4.28
C LEU A 215 14.52 -6.22 3.60
N ALA A 216 15.30 -6.13 2.51
CA ALA A 216 15.84 -7.30 1.83
C ALA A 216 16.80 -8.10 2.72
N SER A 217 17.59 -7.43 3.57
CA SER A 217 18.52 -8.11 4.46
C SER A 217 17.81 -8.95 5.51
N VAL A 218 16.81 -8.41 6.21
CA VAL A 218 16.08 -9.15 7.24
C VAL A 218 15.26 -10.30 6.67
N ALA A 219 14.76 -10.15 5.44
CA ALA A 219 14.03 -11.22 4.75
C ALA A 219 14.96 -12.31 4.20
N ALA A 220 16.05 -11.92 3.52
CA ALA A 220 16.85 -12.81 2.67
C ALA A 220 18.37 -12.61 2.79
N GLY A 221 18.86 -11.84 3.75
CA GLY A 221 20.31 -11.65 3.95
C GLY A 221 21.03 -12.96 4.32
N GLY A 222 22.21 -13.18 3.73
CA GLY A 222 23.11 -14.27 4.12
C GLY A 222 23.70 -14.07 5.51
N GLU A 223 24.44 -15.05 5.98
CA GLU A 223 25.10 -15.00 7.27
C GLU A 223 26.25 -13.99 7.28
N ASN A 224 26.28 -13.14 8.31
CA ASN A 224 27.42 -12.30 8.66
C ASN A 224 27.85 -12.64 10.10
N ILE A 225 28.91 -13.45 10.22
CA ILE A 225 29.41 -13.93 11.51
C ILE A 225 29.93 -12.79 12.39
N GLN A 226 30.52 -11.75 11.81
CA GLN A 226 31.10 -10.62 12.56
C GLN A 226 30.03 -9.81 13.29
N GLU A 227 28.87 -9.62 12.62
CA GLU A 227 27.74 -8.89 13.18
C GLU A 227 26.74 -9.80 13.91
N GLY A 228 26.94 -11.13 13.86
CA GLY A 228 25.99 -12.10 14.42
C GLY A 228 24.62 -12.06 13.73
N PHE A 229 24.60 -11.80 12.43
CA PHE A 229 23.40 -11.58 11.64
C PHE A 229 23.16 -12.70 10.63
N THR A 230 21.89 -13.08 10.46
CA THR A 230 21.40 -13.83 9.30
C THR A 230 19.93 -13.47 9.06
N GLY A 231 19.54 -13.28 7.81
CA GLY A 231 18.15 -13.05 7.42
C GLY A 231 17.31 -14.34 7.53
N ALA A 232 15.98 -14.18 7.48
CA ALA A 232 15.06 -15.30 7.68
C ALA A 232 15.21 -16.39 6.61
N ALA A 233 15.31 -16.02 5.33
CA ALA A 233 15.44 -16.94 4.18
C ALA A 233 16.78 -16.72 3.45
N SER A 234 17.89 -17.07 4.12
CA SER A 234 19.25 -16.73 3.72
C SER A 234 19.73 -17.35 2.38
N GLU A 235 18.99 -18.30 1.80
CA GLU A 235 19.27 -18.90 0.47
C GLU A 235 18.19 -18.54 -0.58
N ALA A 236 17.24 -17.68 -0.25
CA ALA A 236 16.24 -17.21 -1.21
C ALA A 236 16.85 -16.34 -2.31
N GLU A 237 16.28 -16.41 -3.51
CA GLU A 237 16.55 -15.47 -4.61
C GLU A 237 15.89 -14.13 -4.33
N ILE A 238 16.50 -13.04 -4.78
CA ILE A 238 16.04 -11.68 -4.51
C ILE A 238 15.68 -11.00 -5.84
N ALA A 239 14.53 -10.35 -5.90
CA ALA A 239 14.17 -9.47 -7.00
C ALA A 239 13.73 -8.11 -6.43
N VAL A 240 14.16 -7.00 -7.04
CA VAL A 240 13.92 -5.67 -6.50
C VAL A 240 13.32 -4.75 -7.56
N VAL A 241 12.30 -4.01 -7.17
CA VAL A 241 11.83 -2.84 -7.89
C VAL A 241 12.16 -1.60 -7.07
N LYS A 242 13.09 -0.78 -7.58
CA LYS A 242 13.32 0.55 -7.04
C LYS A 242 12.25 1.48 -7.59
N LEU A 243 11.36 1.91 -6.72
CA LEU A 243 10.21 2.73 -7.10
C LEU A 243 10.63 4.18 -7.41
N LYS A 244 10.00 4.77 -8.41
CA LYS A 244 10.08 6.21 -8.63
C LYS A 244 9.06 6.95 -7.76
N GLU A 245 9.40 8.17 -7.36
CA GLU A 245 8.52 9.00 -6.56
C GLU A 245 7.23 9.40 -7.28
N ALA A 246 6.19 9.66 -6.50
CA ALA A 246 4.89 10.11 -6.99
C ALA A 246 5.00 11.48 -7.67
N LYS A 247 4.23 11.66 -8.74
CA LYS A 247 4.15 12.91 -9.50
C LYS A 247 3.59 14.07 -8.67
N ASP A 248 4.05 15.28 -8.95
CA ASP A 248 3.70 16.50 -8.21
C ASP A 248 2.21 16.79 -8.17
N TYR A 249 1.45 16.46 -9.23
CA TYR A 249 0.02 16.68 -9.24
C TYR A 249 -0.72 15.85 -8.16
N LEU A 250 -0.25 14.62 -7.87
CA LEU A 250 -0.79 13.79 -6.78
C LEU A 250 -0.39 14.35 -5.43
N ARG A 251 0.88 14.74 -5.25
CA ARG A 251 1.34 15.38 -4.03
C ARG A 251 0.49 16.62 -3.70
N LYS A 252 0.24 17.48 -4.69
CA LYS A 252 -0.61 18.67 -4.55
C LYS A 252 -2.06 18.32 -4.27
N PHE A 253 -2.58 17.27 -4.93
CA PHE A 253 -3.95 16.84 -4.73
C PHE A 253 -4.20 16.38 -3.28
N TYR A 254 -3.29 15.56 -2.74
CA TYR A 254 -3.40 15.04 -1.37
C TYR A 254 -2.79 15.95 -0.30
N GLY A 255 -2.23 17.11 -0.64
CA GLY A 255 -1.59 18.02 0.32
C GLY A 255 -0.34 17.42 0.97
N ILE A 256 0.43 16.63 0.23
CA ILE A 256 1.65 15.97 0.72
C ILE A 256 2.82 16.94 0.72
N ARG A 257 3.52 17.04 1.83
CA ARG A 257 4.72 17.89 1.95
C ARG A 257 5.77 17.55 0.88
N GLN A 258 6.48 18.56 0.37
CA GLN A 258 7.42 18.39 -0.74
C GLN A 258 8.55 17.39 -0.47
N LYS A 259 9.04 17.31 0.77
CA LYS A 259 10.15 16.44 1.16
C LYS A 259 9.75 15.03 1.58
N ALA A 260 8.45 14.71 1.54
CA ALA A 260 8.00 13.37 1.87
C ALA A 260 8.45 12.37 0.80
N VAL A 261 9.00 11.25 1.21
CA VAL A 261 9.17 10.10 0.32
C VAL A 261 7.80 9.48 0.14
N CYS A 262 7.28 9.48 -1.07
CA CYS A 262 6.00 8.87 -1.38
C CYS A 262 5.98 8.29 -2.79
N TYR A 263 5.27 7.18 -2.94
CA TYR A 263 5.14 6.43 -4.17
C TYR A 263 3.69 6.37 -4.60
N GLN A 264 3.42 6.42 -5.90
CA GLN A 264 2.06 6.37 -6.42
C GLN A 264 1.63 4.93 -6.75
N GLU A 265 0.37 4.68 -6.57
CA GLU A 265 -0.27 3.36 -6.72
C GLU A 265 0.04 2.69 -8.08
N THR A 266 0.05 3.46 -9.16
CA THR A 266 0.30 2.94 -10.52
C THR A 266 1.68 2.33 -10.68
N ASP A 267 2.71 2.93 -10.10
CA ASP A 267 4.08 2.44 -10.17
C ASP A 267 4.29 1.21 -9.28
N ILE A 268 3.62 1.17 -8.12
CA ILE A 268 3.58 0.00 -7.23
C ILE A 268 2.94 -1.19 -7.98
N VAL A 269 1.79 -0.97 -8.63
CA VAL A 269 1.10 -2.04 -9.39
C VAL A 269 1.94 -2.54 -10.56
N GLN A 270 2.62 -1.64 -11.28
CA GLN A 270 3.56 -2.05 -12.33
C GLN A 270 4.73 -2.85 -11.76
N GLY A 271 5.25 -2.47 -10.60
CA GLY A 271 6.27 -3.22 -9.88
C GLY A 271 5.82 -4.64 -9.50
N LEU A 272 4.62 -4.80 -8.97
CA LEU A 272 4.02 -6.11 -8.66
C LEU A 272 3.88 -6.97 -9.93
N ARG A 273 3.42 -6.35 -11.03
CA ARG A 273 3.32 -7.03 -12.33
C ARG A 273 4.68 -7.47 -12.85
N TYR A 274 5.71 -6.64 -12.74
CA TYR A 274 7.08 -7.00 -13.10
C TYR A 274 7.59 -8.20 -12.31
N LEU A 275 7.50 -8.19 -10.99
CA LEU A 275 7.91 -9.29 -10.14
C LEU A 275 7.20 -10.60 -10.51
N HIS A 276 5.89 -10.52 -10.79
CA HIS A 276 5.12 -11.69 -11.22
C HIS A 276 5.61 -12.24 -12.57
N LEU A 277 5.84 -11.39 -13.57
CA LEU A 277 6.33 -11.79 -14.88
C LEU A 277 7.76 -12.35 -14.81
N LEU A 278 8.63 -11.75 -13.99
CA LEU A 278 9.98 -12.25 -13.74
C LEU A 278 9.94 -13.65 -13.12
N ALA A 279 9.09 -13.87 -12.12
CA ALA A 279 8.92 -15.18 -11.48
C ALA A 279 8.39 -16.24 -12.45
N LEU A 280 7.47 -15.89 -13.36
CA LEU A 280 7.02 -16.77 -14.43
C LEU A 280 8.16 -17.09 -15.41
N LYS A 281 8.91 -16.09 -15.85
CA LYS A 281 10.08 -16.26 -16.76
C LYS A 281 11.16 -17.16 -16.14
N LYS A 282 11.35 -17.07 -14.81
CA LYS A 282 12.29 -17.89 -14.04
C LYS A 282 11.71 -19.24 -13.58
N GLN A 283 10.42 -19.47 -13.77
CA GLN A 283 9.68 -20.64 -13.28
C GLN A 283 9.85 -20.85 -11.77
N MET A 284 9.77 -19.75 -10.99
CA MET A 284 9.99 -19.76 -9.55
C MET A 284 8.73 -19.35 -8.79
N PRO A 285 8.47 -19.97 -7.63
CA PRO A 285 7.53 -19.43 -6.64
C PRO A 285 7.99 -18.05 -6.16
N LEU A 286 7.03 -17.19 -5.83
CA LEU A 286 7.32 -15.78 -5.48
C LEU A 286 6.60 -15.37 -4.20
N VAL A 287 7.35 -14.80 -3.26
CA VAL A 287 6.84 -14.03 -2.13
C VAL A 287 6.95 -12.54 -2.49
N MET A 288 5.84 -11.81 -2.46
CA MET A 288 5.80 -10.35 -2.65
C MET A 288 5.78 -9.67 -1.28
N CYS A 289 6.82 -8.92 -0.98
CA CYS A 289 6.98 -8.16 0.26
C CYS A 289 6.56 -6.71 0.02
N VAL A 290 5.45 -6.26 0.65
CA VAL A 290 4.87 -4.92 0.48
C VAL A 290 4.96 -4.18 1.81
N ALA A 291 6.00 -3.37 1.96
CA ALA A 291 6.30 -2.58 3.16
C ALA A 291 5.95 -1.10 2.96
N LEU A 292 4.82 -0.84 2.32
CA LEU A 292 4.30 0.47 1.97
C LEU A 292 2.88 0.63 2.50
N GLY A 293 2.53 1.82 2.98
CA GLY A 293 1.20 2.06 3.52
C GLY A 293 0.71 3.50 3.41
N THR A 294 -0.59 3.67 3.53
CA THR A 294 -1.26 4.98 3.59
C THR A 294 -2.51 4.91 4.47
N ASN A 295 -2.86 6.05 5.09
CA ASN A 295 -4.15 6.19 5.76
C ASN A 295 -5.29 6.61 4.81
N LEU A 296 -4.95 6.90 3.55
CA LEU A 296 -5.96 7.24 2.54
C LEU A 296 -6.69 5.98 2.11
N GLY A 297 -8.01 6.02 2.10
CA GLY A 297 -8.83 4.88 1.71
C GLY A 297 -9.86 4.45 2.72
N GLY A 298 -10.70 3.51 2.31
CA GLY A 298 -11.83 3.06 3.11
C GLY A 298 -11.53 2.06 4.21
N HIS A 299 -10.29 1.63 4.41
CA HIS A 299 -9.84 0.62 5.38
C HIS A 299 -10.70 -0.66 5.37
N ASN A 300 -11.12 -1.05 4.17
CA ASN A 300 -11.96 -2.23 3.91
C ASN A 300 -11.42 -3.11 2.77
N GLY A 301 -10.16 -2.88 2.34
CA GLY A 301 -9.52 -3.67 1.30
C GLY A 301 -10.14 -3.52 -0.09
N MET A 302 -10.82 -2.41 -0.37
CA MET A 302 -11.54 -2.19 -1.62
C MET A 302 -10.86 -1.20 -2.57
N SER A 303 -9.66 -0.69 -2.23
CA SER A 303 -8.81 0.08 -3.15
C SER A 303 -8.41 -0.74 -4.37
N SER A 304 -7.96 -0.09 -5.44
CA SER A 304 -7.49 -0.80 -6.64
C SER A 304 -6.27 -1.67 -6.32
N LEU A 305 -5.31 -1.15 -5.57
CA LEU A 305 -4.13 -1.90 -5.13
C LEU A 305 -4.52 -3.10 -4.27
N SER A 306 -5.44 -2.92 -3.30
CA SER A 306 -5.93 -4.01 -2.46
C SER A 306 -6.52 -5.16 -3.27
N ARG A 307 -7.37 -4.85 -4.26
CA ARG A 307 -7.98 -5.87 -5.14
C ARG A 307 -6.94 -6.59 -6.00
N ILE A 308 -5.94 -5.88 -6.49
CA ILE A 308 -4.84 -6.46 -7.28
C ILE A 308 -3.99 -7.38 -6.40
N LEU A 309 -3.61 -6.98 -5.18
CA LEU A 309 -2.87 -7.79 -4.23
C LEU A 309 -3.66 -9.04 -3.82
N GLY A 310 -4.96 -8.90 -3.55
CA GLY A 310 -5.85 -10.04 -3.30
C GLY A 310 -5.91 -11.00 -4.49
N SER A 311 -5.84 -10.48 -5.73
CA SER A 311 -5.79 -11.33 -6.93
C SER A 311 -4.47 -12.10 -7.03
N TYR A 312 -3.32 -11.48 -6.73
CA TYR A 312 -2.03 -12.18 -6.66
C TYR A 312 -2.02 -13.25 -5.57
N SER A 313 -2.60 -12.98 -4.40
CA SER A 313 -2.64 -13.91 -3.27
C SER A 313 -3.38 -15.22 -3.57
N ARG A 314 -4.31 -15.21 -4.53
CA ARG A 314 -5.06 -16.39 -4.97
C ARG A 314 -4.34 -17.21 -6.04
N LEU A 315 -3.30 -16.67 -6.65
CA LEU A 315 -2.50 -17.42 -7.63
C LEU A 315 -1.66 -18.47 -6.94
N VAL A 316 -1.54 -19.62 -7.60
CA VAL A 316 -0.65 -20.71 -7.17
C VAL A 316 0.81 -20.25 -7.22
N ASP A 317 1.57 -20.65 -6.23
CA ASP A 317 2.98 -20.32 -6.02
C ASP A 317 3.24 -18.81 -5.90
N ARG A 318 2.23 -18.09 -5.35
CA ARG A 318 2.33 -16.68 -4.98
C ARG A 318 1.94 -16.51 -3.51
N CYS A 319 2.77 -15.78 -2.79
CA CYS A 319 2.50 -15.36 -1.42
C CYS A 319 2.67 -13.85 -1.33
N VAL A 320 1.71 -13.16 -0.71
CA VAL A 320 1.73 -11.71 -0.54
C VAL A 320 1.72 -11.38 0.94
N VAL A 321 2.70 -10.59 1.37
CA VAL A 321 2.86 -10.13 2.76
C VAL A 321 2.83 -8.60 2.79
N ILE A 322 2.02 -8.05 3.68
CA ILE A 322 1.79 -6.60 3.81
C ILE A 322 2.01 -6.17 5.25
N GLY A 323 2.69 -5.05 5.46
CA GLY A 323 2.88 -4.43 6.77
C GLY A 323 1.62 -3.72 7.27
N GLY A 324 1.29 -3.90 8.55
CA GLY A 324 0.11 -3.32 9.19
C GLY A 324 0.17 -1.79 9.40
N GLY A 325 1.35 -1.17 9.25
CA GLY A 325 1.54 0.25 9.48
C GLY A 325 1.97 0.61 10.90
N ASN A 326 2.28 1.92 11.11
CA ASN A 326 2.83 2.46 12.35
C ASN A 326 1.98 3.60 12.94
N GLU A 327 0.68 3.66 12.61
CA GLU A 327 -0.18 4.82 12.82
C GLU A 327 -1.03 4.77 14.10
N ALA A 328 -0.98 3.68 14.89
CA ALA A 328 -1.89 3.53 16.03
C ALA A 328 -1.73 4.63 17.11
N ASN A 329 -0.52 5.17 17.27
CA ASN A 329 -0.23 6.22 18.26
C ASN A 329 -0.19 7.64 17.66
N GLU A 330 -0.25 7.79 16.34
CA GLU A 330 -0.16 9.10 15.66
C GLU A 330 -1.43 9.95 15.80
N ARG A 331 -2.51 9.36 16.33
CA ARG A 331 -3.80 10.05 16.56
C ARG A 331 -4.45 10.55 15.26
N HIS A 332 -4.19 9.86 14.15
CA HIS A 332 -4.72 10.20 12.82
C HIS A 332 -6.06 9.54 12.49
N HIS A 333 -6.63 8.78 13.42
CA HIS A 333 -7.91 8.14 13.24
C HIS A 333 -8.90 8.52 14.34
N PHE A 334 -10.11 8.87 13.94
CA PHE A 334 -11.26 9.05 14.82
C PHE A 334 -12.38 8.08 14.43
N GLN A 335 -12.95 7.41 15.41
CA GLN A 335 -14.13 6.56 15.25
C GLN A 335 -15.28 7.12 16.06
N GLY A 336 -16.40 7.41 15.39
CA GLY A 336 -17.62 7.89 16.02
C GLY A 336 -18.82 7.02 15.75
N LYS A 337 -19.85 7.20 16.57
CA LYS A 337 -21.13 6.51 16.41
C LYS A 337 -22.30 7.46 16.69
N LEU A 338 -23.25 7.55 15.76
CA LEU A 338 -24.46 8.34 15.86
C LEU A 338 -25.64 7.37 16.03
N ASN A 339 -26.41 7.53 17.10
CA ASN A 339 -27.47 6.61 17.50
C ASN A 339 -28.88 7.07 17.09
N GLN A 340 -29.01 8.33 16.66
CA GLN A 340 -30.30 8.92 16.30
C GLN A 340 -30.19 9.79 15.04
N VAL A 341 -31.28 9.88 14.29
CA VAL A 341 -31.40 10.82 13.17
C VAL A 341 -31.32 12.24 13.69
N GLY A 342 -30.50 13.07 13.08
CA GLY A 342 -30.27 14.44 13.51
C GLY A 342 -29.23 14.61 14.63
N GLU A 343 -28.76 13.53 15.23
CA GLU A 343 -27.67 13.57 16.21
C GLU A 343 -26.41 14.14 15.57
N VAL A 344 -25.68 14.94 16.33
CA VAL A 344 -24.40 15.54 15.92
C VAL A 344 -23.33 15.17 16.92
N GLN A 345 -22.19 14.74 16.40
CA GLN A 345 -20.96 14.54 17.15
C GLN A 345 -19.89 15.52 16.64
N GLU A 346 -19.40 16.41 17.51
CA GLU A 346 -18.29 17.31 17.17
C GLU A 346 -16.96 16.59 17.43
N VAL A 347 -16.12 16.51 16.40
CA VAL A 347 -14.80 15.90 16.42
C VAL A 347 -13.75 17.00 16.43
N GLU A 348 -12.97 17.10 17.50
CA GLU A 348 -11.93 18.11 17.66
C GLU A 348 -10.60 17.62 17.04
N MET A 349 -10.09 18.43 16.10
CA MET A 349 -8.84 18.22 15.39
C MET A 349 -7.88 19.36 15.67
N ARG A 350 -6.72 19.07 16.21
CA ARG A 350 -5.65 20.04 16.42
C ARG A 350 -4.81 20.17 15.16
N VAL A 351 -4.66 21.39 14.68
CA VAL A 351 -3.70 21.76 13.64
C VAL A 351 -2.59 22.58 14.28
N GLU A 352 -1.34 22.11 14.20
CA GLU A 352 -0.19 22.85 14.67
C GLU A 352 0.37 23.78 13.59
N SER A 353 1.28 24.68 13.96
CA SER A 353 1.88 25.65 13.04
C SER A 353 2.69 24.96 11.96
N GLY A 354 2.80 25.60 10.78
CA GLY A 354 3.64 25.15 9.67
C GLY A 354 2.94 24.21 8.67
N ASN A 355 1.65 23.90 8.87
CA ASN A 355 0.91 23.12 7.90
C ASN A 355 0.55 23.97 6.67
N THR A 356 0.94 23.51 5.49
CA THR A 356 0.60 24.15 4.20
C THR A 356 -0.70 23.60 3.63
N GLY A 357 -1.07 22.37 3.98
CA GLY A 357 -2.31 21.72 3.59
C GLY A 357 -2.30 20.24 3.91
N PHE A 358 -3.48 19.64 3.95
CA PHE A 358 -3.68 18.21 4.13
C PHE A 358 -5.10 17.81 3.73
N VAL A 359 -5.35 16.52 3.61
CA VAL A 359 -6.69 15.97 3.38
C VAL A 359 -7.22 15.28 4.65
N ALA A 360 -8.54 15.34 4.87
CA ALA A 360 -9.23 14.54 5.85
C ALA A 360 -10.36 13.78 5.14
N GLU A 361 -10.43 12.47 5.36
CA GLU A 361 -11.44 11.61 4.75
C GLU A 361 -12.43 11.10 5.78
N LEU A 362 -13.68 11.56 5.70
CA LEU A 362 -14.78 11.03 6.51
C LEU A 362 -15.52 9.94 5.74
N TRP A 363 -15.49 8.75 6.32
CA TRP A 363 -16.08 7.54 5.75
C TRP A 363 -17.29 7.08 6.56
N GLY A 364 -18.38 6.81 5.87
CA GLY A 364 -19.57 6.18 6.44
C GLY A 364 -19.95 4.91 5.68
N THR A 365 -20.92 4.17 6.21
CA THR A 365 -21.43 2.92 5.61
C THR A 365 -22.91 3.02 5.34
N ILE A 366 -23.33 2.89 4.09
CA ILE A 366 -24.72 2.87 3.66
C ILE A 366 -25.44 1.66 4.30
N PRO A 367 -26.68 1.78 4.80
CA PRO A 367 -27.64 2.87 4.56
C PRO A 367 -27.56 4.07 5.54
N ASN A 368 -26.59 4.12 6.43
CA ASN A 368 -26.41 5.24 7.33
C ASN A 368 -25.76 6.39 6.58
N ILE A 369 -26.51 7.47 6.37
CA ILE A 369 -26.03 8.66 5.66
C ILE A 369 -25.57 9.67 6.68
N VAL A 370 -24.31 10.12 6.57
CA VAL A 370 -23.74 11.18 7.41
C VAL A 370 -23.35 12.37 6.54
N THR A 371 -23.45 13.56 7.12
CA THR A 371 -22.89 14.80 6.58
C THR A 371 -22.10 15.51 7.66
N ALA A 372 -21.48 16.65 7.33
CA ALA A 372 -20.72 17.41 8.31
C ALA A 372 -20.85 18.92 8.08
N TYR A 373 -20.38 19.68 9.06
CA TYR A 373 -20.01 21.09 8.98
C TYR A 373 -18.66 21.29 9.65
N LEU A 374 -17.98 22.38 9.36
CA LEU A 374 -16.71 22.73 9.98
C LEU A 374 -16.87 23.95 10.90
N ILE A 375 -16.13 23.97 12.00
CA ILE A 375 -15.94 25.14 12.84
C ILE A 375 -14.45 25.45 12.90
N SER A 376 -14.09 26.70 12.57
CA SER A 376 -12.71 27.16 12.58
C SER A 376 -12.21 27.45 14.01
N PRO A 377 -10.90 27.63 14.22
CA PRO A 377 -10.35 28.00 15.51
C PRO A 377 -10.92 29.30 16.11
N SER A 378 -11.36 30.25 15.29
CA SER A 378 -12.05 31.50 15.77
C SER A 378 -13.52 31.27 16.13
N GLY A 379 -14.08 30.10 15.84
CA GLY A 379 -15.48 29.75 16.06
C GLY A 379 -16.41 30.02 14.87
N GLU A 380 -15.87 30.39 13.71
CA GLU A 380 -16.68 30.53 12.50
C GLU A 380 -17.19 29.17 12.05
N ARG A 381 -18.52 29.04 11.86
CA ARG A 381 -19.17 27.79 11.45
C ARG A 381 -19.59 27.84 10.00
N SER A 382 -19.20 26.82 9.24
CA SER A 382 -19.64 26.63 7.87
C SER A 382 -21.11 26.20 7.76
N PRO A 383 -21.76 26.37 6.61
CA PRO A 383 -22.99 25.65 6.29
C PRO A 383 -22.80 24.13 6.40
N VAL A 384 -23.91 23.40 6.60
CA VAL A 384 -23.91 21.94 6.53
C VAL A 384 -23.64 21.49 5.09
N ILE A 385 -22.72 20.55 4.94
CA ILE A 385 -22.28 20.03 3.65
C ILE A 385 -23.42 19.28 2.95
N SER A 386 -23.64 19.59 1.67
CA SER A 386 -24.70 18.94 0.90
C SER A 386 -24.36 17.50 0.54
N ILE A 387 -25.26 16.57 0.82
CA ILE A 387 -25.14 15.12 0.55
C ILE A 387 -25.45 14.75 -0.93
N ARG A 388 -25.14 15.61 -1.87
CA ARG A 388 -25.39 15.32 -3.28
C ARG A 388 -24.24 14.56 -3.89
N GLN A 389 -24.54 13.43 -4.55
CA GLN A 389 -23.53 12.62 -5.25
C GLN A 389 -22.69 13.46 -6.22
N GLY A 390 -21.35 13.42 -6.04
CA GLY A 390 -20.41 14.15 -6.87
C GLY A 390 -20.49 15.68 -6.69
N SER A 391 -20.98 16.16 -5.54
CA SER A 391 -20.91 17.60 -5.23
C SER A 391 -19.48 18.01 -4.94
N ARG A 392 -19.11 19.18 -5.46
CA ARG A 392 -17.83 19.84 -5.19
C ARG A 392 -18.08 21.32 -4.97
N TYR A 393 -17.53 21.88 -3.92
CA TYR A 393 -17.55 23.31 -3.61
C TYR A 393 -16.46 23.65 -2.60
N GLN A 394 -16.28 24.94 -2.35
CA GLN A 394 -15.30 25.44 -1.37
C GLN A 394 -16.00 26.06 -0.18
N LEU A 395 -15.44 25.82 0.99
CA LEU A 395 -15.73 26.56 2.22
C LEU A 395 -14.57 27.51 2.46
N THR A 396 -14.88 28.79 2.65
CA THR A 396 -13.88 29.82 2.92
C THR A 396 -14.06 30.32 4.35
N PHE A 397 -12.97 30.40 5.09
CA PHE A 397 -12.88 30.96 6.43
C PHE A 397 -12.02 32.23 6.39
N PRO A 398 -12.62 33.41 6.16
CA PRO A 398 -11.88 34.64 5.88
C PRO A 398 -10.95 35.08 7.02
N PHE A 399 -11.36 34.88 8.28
CA PHE A 399 -10.54 35.26 9.44
C PHE A 399 -9.25 34.41 9.53
N GLU A 400 -9.33 33.15 9.20
CA GLU A 400 -8.20 32.19 9.16
C GLU A 400 -7.43 32.24 7.85
N GLN A 401 -7.97 32.87 6.81
CA GLN A 401 -7.44 32.78 5.44
C GLN A 401 -7.31 31.33 4.94
N THR A 402 -8.19 30.46 5.43
CA THR A 402 -8.21 29.03 5.11
C THR A 402 -9.31 28.74 4.10
N VAL A 403 -8.99 27.91 3.11
CA VAL A 403 -9.95 27.37 2.16
C VAL A 403 -10.03 25.85 2.35
N VAL A 404 -11.23 25.31 2.34
CA VAL A 404 -11.45 23.87 2.38
C VAL A 404 -12.22 23.43 1.15
N ASP A 405 -11.55 22.69 0.25
CA ASP A 405 -12.24 22.03 -0.86
C ASP A 405 -13.04 20.85 -0.30
N VAL A 406 -14.30 20.79 -0.67
CA VAL A 406 -15.24 19.78 -0.19
C VAL A 406 -15.76 18.97 -1.37
N GLU A 407 -15.59 17.66 -1.31
CA GLU A 407 -16.13 16.74 -2.30
C GLU A 407 -16.89 15.60 -1.62
N TYR A 408 -18.10 15.32 -2.09
CA TYR A 408 -18.96 14.29 -1.51
C TYR A 408 -19.30 13.18 -2.50
N GLN A 409 -19.05 11.93 -2.10
CA GLN A 409 -19.42 10.73 -2.83
C GLN A 409 -20.38 9.91 -1.98
N LEU A 410 -21.67 9.92 -2.32
CA LEU A 410 -22.69 9.15 -1.60
C LEU A 410 -22.54 7.65 -1.82
N PHE A 411 -22.18 7.25 -3.04
CA PHE A 411 -21.95 5.86 -3.40
C PHE A 411 -20.58 5.69 -4.05
N LEU A 412 -19.72 4.94 -3.39
CA LEU A 412 -18.47 4.49 -3.98
C LEU A 412 -18.67 3.17 -4.75
N ARG A 413 -17.63 2.71 -5.45
CA ARG A 413 -17.70 1.49 -6.28
C ARG A 413 -18.01 0.20 -5.50
N ASP A 414 -17.74 0.17 -4.21
CA ASP A 414 -18.09 -0.95 -3.33
C ASP A 414 -19.60 -1.04 -3.06
N GLY A 415 -20.37 -0.01 -3.44
CA GLY A 415 -21.82 0.08 -3.25
C GLY A 415 -22.26 0.25 -1.79
N ARG A 416 -21.33 0.34 -0.85
CA ARG A 416 -21.58 0.37 0.60
C ARG A 416 -21.00 1.57 1.32
N SER A 417 -19.96 2.17 0.76
CA SER A 417 -19.27 3.30 1.39
C SER A 417 -19.72 4.64 0.83
N GLN A 418 -19.78 5.62 1.72
CA GLN A 418 -19.84 7.04 1.40
C GLN A 418 -18.55 7.70 1.85
N LEU A 419 -18.15 8.75 1.16
CA LEU A 419 -16.95 9.53 1.44
C LEU A 419 -17.27 11.02 1.38
N LEU A 420 -16.90 11.73 2.43
CA LEU A 420 -16.72 13.18 2.43
C LEU A 420 -15.21 13.45 2.47
N PHE A 421 -14.70 14.00 1.37
CA PHE A 421 -13.30 14.35 1.20
C PHE A 421 -13.13 15.85 1.46
N LEU A 422 -12.30 16.20 2.43
CA LEU A 422 -12.01 17.56 2.87
C LEU A 422 -10.53 17.84 2.64
N LYS A 423 -10.23 18.76 1.72
CA LYS A 423 -8.87 19.22 1.48
C LYS A 423 -8.70 20.61 2.07
N PHE A 424 -7.92 20.69 3.13
CA PHE A 424 -7.55 21.95 3.77
C PHE A 424 -6.38 22.59 3.04
N ASP A 425 -6.53 23.84 2.66
CA ASP A 425 -5.48 24.66 2.07
C ASP A 425 -5.15 25.80 3.03
N HIS A 426 -3.87 25.91 3.41
CA HIS A 426 -3.36 26.86 4.41
C HIS A 426 -4.20 26.89 5.71
N PRO A 427 -4.37 25.74 6.39
CA PRO A 427 -5.20 25.67 7.59
C PRO A 427 -4.59 26.51 8.72
N ALA A 428 -5.40 27.38 9.32
CA ALA A 428 -4.98 28.13 10.50
C ALA A 428 -4.66 27.21 11.67
N GLN A 429 -3.62 27.55 12.42
CA GLN A 429 -3.26 26.88 13.67
C GLN A 429 -4.40 26.99 14.70
N GLY A 430 -4.73 25.88 15.34
CA GLY A 430 -5.74 25.88 16.41
C GLY A 430 -6.54 24.58 16.44
N ILE A 431 -7.69 24.63 17.11
CA ILE A 431 -8.63 23.51 17.18
C ILE A 431 -9.73 23.74 16.15
N TRP A 432 -9.73 22.90 15.14
CA TRP A 432 -10.84 22.79 14.20
C TRP A 432 -11.83 21.75 14.71
N LYS A 433 -13.13 21.94 14.43
CA LYS A 433 -14.15 20.94 14.74
C LYS A 433 -14.85 20.49 13.47
N ILE A 434 -15.03 19.18 13.36
CA ILE A 434 -15.84 18.55 12.32
C ILE A 434 -17.12 18.07 12.99
N GLY A 435 -18.24 18.77 12.79
CA GLY A 435 -19.53 18.40 13.33
C GLY A 435 -20.22 17.39 12.42
N VAL A 436 -20.12 16.10 12.73
CA VAL A 436 -20.71 15.01 11.94
C VAL A 436 -22.16 14.79 12.33
N GLN A 437 -23.07 14.83 11.36
CA GLN A 437 -24.51 14.72 11.56
C GLN A 437 -25.09 13.50 10.86
N SER A 438 -25.94 12.74 11.57
CA SER A 438 -26.73 11.65 11.00
C SER A 438 -27.95 12.20 10.26
N LEU A 439 -28.13 11.77 9.01
CA LEU A 439 -29.32 12.07 8.18
C LEU A 439 -30.11 10.80 7.79
N GLY A 440 -29.55 9.63 8.05
CA GLY A 440 -30.15 8.34 7.76
C GLY A 440 -30.79 7.66 8.95
N ARG A 441 -30.93 6.35 8.89
CA ARG A 441 -31.41 5.53 10.01
C ARG A 441 -30.39 5.55 11.15
N ALA A 442 -30.86 5.35 12.38
CA ALA A 442 -30.03 5.23 13.57
C ALA A 442 -29.01 4.09 13.47
N ASP A 443 -27.93 4.17 14.25
CA ASP A 443 -26.84 3.21 14.34
C ASP A 443 -25.75 3.37 13.27
N GLY A 444 -25.37 4.63 13.00
CA GLY A 444 -24.30 5.02 12.05
C GLY A 444 -22.93 5.11 12.67
N GLU A 445 -22.06 4.12 12.42
CA GLU A 445 -20.63 4.24 12.67
C GLU A 445 -19.99 5.04 11.55
N PHE A 446 -19.09 5.95 11.89
CA PHE A 446 -18.30 6.72 10.94
C PHE A 446 -16.85 6.78 11.39
N HIS A 447 -15.97 7.00 10.44
CA HIS A 447 -14.53 7.11 10.68
C HIS A 447 -14.00 8.36 9.98
N ILE A 448 -12.99 8.99 10.57
CA ILE A 448 -12.24 10.07 9.93
C ILE A 448 -10.76 9.72 9.99
N TRP A 449 -10.08 9.71 8.83
CA TRP A 449 -8.64 9.52 8.75
C TRP A 449 -7.95 10.79 8.25
N LEU A 450 -6.81 11.09 8.86
CA LEU A 450 -5.81 12.05 8.43
C LEU A 450 -4.69 11.29 7.70
N PRO A 451 -3.87 11.95 6.87
CA PRO A 451 -2.75 11.32 6.20
C PRO A 451 -1.75 10.71 7.20
N VAL A 452 -0.91 9.78 6.71
CA VAL A 452 0.22 9.28 7.50
C VAL A 452 1.16 10.42 7.90
N ARG A 453 1.84 10.24 9.03
CA ARG A 453 2.70 11.27 9.63
C ARG A 453 3.73 11.85 8.65
N GLU A 454 4.29 11.02 7.79
CA GLU A 454 5.32 11.39 6.80
C GLU A 454 4.82 12.38 5.76
N PHE A 455 3.51 12.46 5.52
CA PHE A 455 2.92 13.34 4.50
C PHE A 455 2.63 14.75 5.02
N LEU A 456 2.63 14.96 6.33
CA LEU A 456 2.25 16.21 6.97
C LEU A 456 3.46 17.14 7.19
N ASP A 457 3.32 18.45 6.90
CA ASP A 457 4.34 19.47 7.19
C ASP A 457 4.49 19.74 8.68
N GLY A 458 3.36 19.82 9.38
CA GLY A 458 3.27 19.97 10.85
C GLY A 458 2.35 18.90 11.43
N ASN A 459 2.21 18.86 12.76
CA ASN A 459 1.31 17.90 13.37
C ASN A 459 -0.15 18.31 13.15
N VAL A 460 -0.95 17.31 12.74
CA VAL A 460 -2.41 17.40 12.70
C VAL A 460 -2.94 16.13 13.34
N TYR A 461 -3.80 16.22 14.35
CA TYR A 461 -4.28 15.05 15.06
C TYR A 461 -5.62 15.28 15.75
N PHE A 462 -6.36 14.21 16.02
CA PHE A 462 -7.61 14.27 16.79
C PHE A 462 -7.32 14.30 18.29
N LEU A 463 -8.06 15.13 19.04
CA LEU A 463 -7.92 15.21 20.50
C LEU A 463 -8.40 13.92 21.18
N GLU A 464 -9.47 13.31 20.66
CA GLU A 464 -10.02 12.02 21.08
C GLU A 464 -9.82 10.98 19.97
N ALA A 465 -8.58 10.59 19.71
CA ALA A 465 -8.25 9.63 18.67
C ALA A 465 -8.54 8.18 19.09
N SER A 466 -8.91 7.34 18.11
CA SER A 466 -9.00 5.90 18.28
C SER A 466 -7.70 5.24 17.79
N PRO A 467 -7.04 4.39 18.61
CA PRO A 467 -5.88 3.62 18.15
C PRO A 467 -6.27 2.38 17.33
N ASP A 468 -7.55 2.00 17.33
CA ASP A 468 -8.07 0.87 16.59
C ASP A 468 -8.44 1.26 15.15
N VAL A 469 -8.52 0.29 14.23
CA VAL A 469 -8.77 0.49 12.80
C VAL A 469 -7.70 1.39 12.16
N THR A 470 -6.46 1.22 12.57
CA THR A 470 -5.28 1.98 12.13
C THR A 470 -4.32 1.15 11.29
N LEU A 471 -4.73 -0.04 10.83
CA LEU A 471 -4.02 -0.74 9.78
C LEU A 471 -4.05 0.12 8.52
N THR A 472 -2.88 0.47 7.98
CA THR A 472 -2.80 1.27 6.75
C THR A 472 -3.30 0.50 5.52
N GLU A 473 -3.85 1.16 4.51
CA GLU A 473 -4.06 0.52 3.21
C GLU A 473 -2.68 0.23 2.56
N PRO A 474 -2.46 -0.95 1.95
CA PRO A 474 -3.43 -1.98 1.61
C PRO A 474 -3.56 -3.13 2.62
N ALA A 475 -3.09 -3.00 3.87
CA ALA A 475 -3.10 -4.06 4.89
C ALA A 475 -4.51 -4.54 5.31
N ASN A 476 -5.53 -3.81 4.90
CA ASN A 476 -6.94 -4.21 5.08
C ASN A 476 -7.45 -5.21 4.04
N THR A 477 -6.60 -5.70 3.15
CA THR A 477 -6.95 -6.68 2.11
C THR A 477 -7.17 -8.06 2.71
N ASP A 478 -8.14 -8.82 2.19
CA ASP A 478 -8.58 -10.08 2.78
C ASP A 478 -7.55 -11.21 2.67
N ASP A 479 -7.16 -11.56 1.45
CA ASP A 479 -6.33 -12.73 1.16
C ASP A 479 -4.83 -12.60 1.47
N PRO A 480 -4.16 -11.43 1.29
CA PRO A 480 -2.76 -11.24 1.69
C PRO A 480 -2.54 -11.43 3.19
N ILE A 481 -1.35 -11.83 3.58
CA ILE A 481 -0.92 -11.85 4.98
C ILE A 481 -0.67 -10.43 5.44
N THR A 482 -1.33 -10.02 6.51
CA THR A 482 -1.13 -8.73 7.19
C THR A 482 -0.50 -8.94 8.54
N VAL A 483 0.60 -8.23 8.83
CA VAL A 483 1.34 -8.40 10.07
C VAL A 483 1.37 -7.15 10.93
N ALA A 484 1.06 -7.31 12.22
CA ALA A 484 1.36 -6.36 13.27
C ALA A 484 2.77 -6.62 13.83
N TYR A 485 3.26 -5.71 14.67
CA TYR A 485 4.55 -5.90 15.28
C TYR A 485 4.56 -5.63 16.78
N TYR A 486 5.50 -6.28 17.45
CA TYR A 486 5.68 -6.21 18.90
C TYR A 486 7.16 -6.17 19.26
N ARG A 487 7.45 -5.81 20.52
CA ARG A 487 8.80 -5.83 21.09
C ARG A 487 9.13 -7.23 21.55
N GLY A 488 10.15 -7.86 20.95
CA GLY A 488 10.56 -9.21 21.29
C GLY A 488 10.99 -9.39 22.75
N ALA A 489 11.76 -8.46 23.30
CA ALA A 489 12.37 -8.57 24.63
C ALA A 489 11.37 -8.77 25.80
N ASP A 490 10.20 -8.15 25.74
CA ASP A 490 9.17 -8.20 26.78
C ASP A 490 7.80 -8.68 26.29
N LYS A 491 7.70 -9.01 25.00
CA LYS A 491 6.45 -9.42 24.31
C LYS A 491 5.31 -8.40 24.45
N SER A 492 5.64 -7.11 24.54
CA SER A 492 4.65 -6.03 24.51
C SER A 492 4.35 -5.60 23.10
N VAL A 493 3.07 -5.31 22.78
CA VAL A 493 2.71 -4.66 21.52
C VAL A 493 3.39 -3.30 21.46
N ASP A 494 3.99 -2.96 20.33
CA ASP A 494 4.48 -1.60 20.13
C ASP A 494 3.29 -0.63 20.01
N ILE A 495 3.41 0.54 20.63
CA ILE A 495 2.31 1.51 20.69
C ILE A 495 1.92 2.04 19.31
N ASN A 496 2.87 2.05 18.37
CA ASN A 496 2.67 2.54 17.00
C ASN A 496 2.13 1.43 16.09
N SER A 497 2.25 0.15 16.47
CA SER A 497 1.79 -0.97 15.63
C SER A 497 0.34 -0.81 15.22
N GLY A 498 0.07 -0.77 13.92
CA GLY A 498 -1.28 -0.66 13.38
C GLY A 498 -2.21 -1.73 13.96
N ARG A 499 -3.42 -1.32 14.32
CA ARG A 499 -4.41 -2.17 15.00
C ARG A 499 -5.64 -2.39 14.12
N GLY A 500 -6.14 -3.59 14.15
CA GLY A 500 -7.38 -3.99 13.49
C GLY A 500 -8.64 -3.56 14.29
N TYR A 501 -9.78 -4.14 14.03
CA TYR A 501 -10.04 -4.94 12.84
C TYR A 501 -10.12 -4.04 11.61
N THR A 502 -10.39 -4.59 10.41
CA THR A 502 -10.74 -3.74 9.28
C THR A 502 -12.03 -2.95 9.55
N ARG A 503 -12.30 -1.87 8.82
CA ARG A 503 -13.55 -1.10 8.97
C ARG A 503 -14.82 -1.95 8.79
N ASP A 504 -14.77 -2.96 7.94
CA ASP A 504 -15.85 -3.93 7.73
C ASP A 504 -15.77 -5.15 8.67
N ARG A 505 -14.99 -5.04 9.77
CA ARG A 505 -14.87 -5.97 10.90
C ARG A 505 -14.27 -7.35 10.58
N ARG A 506 -13.51 -7.48 9.49
CA ARG A 506 -12.72 -8.70 9.25
C ARG A 506 -11.52 -8.72 10.21
N ILE A 507 -11.10 -9.94 10.56
CA ILE A 507 -9.94 -10.15 11.44
C ILE A 507 -8.66 -9.83 10.64
N LYS A 508 -8.02 -8.75 11.00
CA LYS A 508 -6.68 -8.31 10.62
C LYS A 508 -6.11 -7.53 11.81
N PRO A 509 -4.80 -7.58 12.06
CA PRO A 509 -3.78 -8.34 11.35
C PRO A 509 -4.00 -9.85 11.48
N ASP A 510 -3.30 -10.67 10.67
CA ASP A 510 -3.36 -12.11 10.80
C ASP A 510 -2.61 -12.58 12.04
N PHE A 511 -1.42 -12.04 12.28
CA PHE A 511 -0.61 -12.31 13.47
C PHE A 511 0.39 -11.18 13.69
N ALA A 512 1.10 -11.23 14.81
CA ALA A 512 2.16 -10.29 15.13
C ALA A 512 3.55 -10.96 15.06
N VAL A 513 4.55 -10.15 14.70
CA VAL A 513 5.94 -10.56 14.51
C VAL A 513 6.84 -9.56 15.26
N PRO A 514 7.98 -9.97 15.84
CA PRO A 514 8.90 -9.01 16.41
C PRO A 514 9.30 -7.95 15.38
N GLY A 515 9.14 -6.70 15.73
CA GLY A 515 9.40 -5.57 14.85
C GLY A 515 10.05 -4.38 15.57
N VAL A 516 10.79 -4.58 16.69
CA VAL A 516 11.42 -3.51 17.49
C VAL A 516 12.88 -3.82 17.75
N GLN A 517 13.84 -2.93 17.41
CA GLN A 517 15.30 -3.06 17.60
C GLN A 517 15.97 -4.18 16.77
N VAL A 518 15.63 -4.34 15.45
CA VAL A 518 16.24 -5.35 14.53
C VAL A 518 17.58 -4.93 14.02
N LEU A 519 18.49 -5.85 14.03
CA LEU A 519 19.73 -5.74 13.27
C LEU A 519 19.47 -6.08 11.80
N GLY A 520 19.97 -5.27 10.89
CA GLY A 520 19.94 -5.51 9.45
C GLY A 520 20.97 -4.65 8.73
N ALA A 521 21.14 -4.88 7.43
CA ALA A 521 22.08 -4.10 6.64
C ALA A 521 21.55 -2.69 6.40
N GLY A 522 22.38 -1.71 6.66
CA GLY A 522 22.18 -0.31 6.28
C GLY A 522 22.95 0.06 5.02
N PRO A 523 22.92 1.35 4.63
CA PRO A 523 23.69 1.86 3.50
C PRO A 523 25.20 1.66 3.68
N ASN A 524 25.92 1.49 2.57
CA ASN A 524 27.38 1.39 2.53
C ASN A 524 27.96 0.22 3.35
N GLY A 525 27.26 -0.89 3.43
CA GLY A 525 27.73 -2.11 4.10
C GLY A 525 27.70 -2.06 5.64
N ASN A 526 27.19 -0.99 6.24
CA ASN A 526 27.02 -0.90 7.68
C ASN A 526 25.82 -1.76 8.15
N PHE A 527 25.83 -2.15 9.42
CA PHE A 527 24.66 -2.75 10.07
C PHE A 527 24.02 -1.74 11.02
N VAL A 528 22.71 -1.66 10.97
CA VAL A 528 21.89 -0.72 11.75
C VAL A 528 20.74 -1.46 12.42
N ARG A 529 20.20 -0.86 13.49
CA ARG A 529 18.97 -1.36 14.10
C ARG A 529 17.82 -0.44 13.78
N ARG A 530 16.67 -1.01 13.45
CA ARG A 530 15.47 -0.25 13.09
C ARG A 530 14.18 -0.88 13.67
N SER A 531 13.03 -0.11 13.78
CA SER A 531 11.70 -0.50 14.30
C SER A 531 10.59 -0.31 13.28
N GLY A 532 9.54 -1.12 13.37
CA GLY A 532 8.28 -0.88 12.69
C GLY A 532 7.71 -2.04 11.89
N SER A 533 6.63 -1.80 11.21
CA SER A 533 5.89 -2.84 10.51
C SER A 533 6.62 -3.37 9.28
N SER A 534 7.50 -2.58 8.63
CA SER A 534 8.33 -3.08 7.52
C SER A 534 9.21 -4.24 7.92
N VAL A 535 9.77 -4.19 9.11
CA VAL A 535 10.62 -5.27 9.63
C VAL A 535 9.85 -6.56 9.81
N ALA A 536 8.71 -6.48 10.50
CA ALA A 536 7.81 -7.60 10.67
C ALA A 536 7.40 -8.18 9.30
N THR A 537 7.20 -7.31 8.31
CA THR A 537 6.89 -7.70 6.92
C THR A 537 8.05 -8.45 6.27
N GLY A 538 9.28 -7.94 6.40
CA GLY A 538 10.48 -8.59 5.86
C GLY A 538 10.74 -9.97 6.49
N ILE A 539 10.69 -10.05 7.82
CA ILE A 539 10.82 -11.33 8.55
C ILE A 539 9.74 -12.32 8.09
N THR A 540 8.49 -11.86 7.97
CA THR A 540 7.38 -12.70 7.52
C THR A 540 7.55 -13.15 6.06
N ALA A 541 8.04 -12.28 5.18
CA ALA A 541 8.31 -12.65 3.79
C ALA A 541 9.36 -13.78 3.72
N GLY A 542 10.41 -13.70 4.52
CA GLY A 542 11.38 -14.78 4.64
C GLY A 542 10.78 -16.07 5.24
N ALA A 543 9.97 -15.96 6.30
CA ALA A 543 9.25 -17.08 6.88
C ALA A 543 8.31 -17.77 5.88
N CYS A 544 7.59 -16.98 5.07
CA CYS A 544 6.76 -17.49 3.99
C CYS A 544 7.59 -18.26 2.95
N ALA A 545 8.76 -17.75 2.58
CA ALA A 545 9.67 -18.45 1.64
C ALA A 545 10.13 -19.80 2.22
N MET A 546 10.43 -19.89 3.53
CA MET A 546 10.78 -21.16 4.18
C MET A 546 9.61 -22.17 4.18
N ILE A 547 8.36 -21.71 4.43
CA ILE A 547 7.19 -22.58 4.36
C ILE A 547 6.93 -23.05 2.94
N MET A 548 7.05 -22.17 1.95
CA MET A 548 6.90 -22.53 0.54
C MET A 548 7.96 -23.55 0.12
N GLU A 549 9.23 -23.36 0.52
CA GLU A 549 10.29 -24.34 0.33
C GLU A 549 9.91 -25.71 0.92
N TRP A 550 9.40 -25.71 2.18
CA TRP A 550 9.00 -26.95 2.82
C TRP A 550 7.87 -27.67 2.08
N ILE A 551 6.82 -26.94 1.65
CA ILE A 551 5.68 -27.53 0.92
C ILE A 551 6.10 -28.10 -0.43
N LEU A 552 6.93 -27.35 -1.19
CA LEU A 552 7.35 -27.75 -2.53
C LEU A 552 8.35 -28.91 -2.52
N ASN A 553 9.02 -29.15 -1.40
CA ASN A 553 9.92 -30.30 -1.20
C ASN A 553 9.20 -31.57 -0.72
N GLN A 554 7.85 -31.55 -0.54
CA GLN A 554 7.11 -32.76 -0.19
C GLN A 554 7.09 -33.77 -1.36
N PRO A 555 6.94 -35.08 -1.08
CA PRO A 555 6.94 -36.14 -2.12
C PRO A 555 5.87 -35.93 -3.20
N VAL A 556 4.76 -35.29 -2.87
CA VAL A 556 3.71 -34.87 -3.81
C VAL A 556 3.58 -33.35 -3.67
N PRO A 557 4.37 -32.58 -4.43
CA PRO A 557 4.30 -31.14 -4.33
C PRO A 557 2.93 -30.63 -4.78
N ALA A 558 2.26 -29.94 -3.88
CA ALA A 558 1.04 -29.19 -4.20
C ALA A 558 1.43 -27.73 -4.45
N GLY A 559 0.81 -27.09 -5.43
CA GLY A 559 0.95 -25.64 -5.56
C GLY A 559 0.43 -24.95 -4.30
N VAL A 560 1.06 -23.86 -3.91
CA VAL A 560 0.79 -23.17 -2.64
C VAL A 560 0.22 -21.76 -2.88
N THR A 561 -0.79 -21.38 -2.09
CA THR A 561 -1.38 -20.04 -2.10
C THR A 561 -1.07 -19.28 -0.81
N THR A 562 -1.23 -17.96 -0.83
CA THR A 562 -1.04 -17.11 0.37
C THR A 562 -1.85 -17.61 1.56
N SER A 563 -3.12 -17.96 1.34
CA SER A 563 -4.00 -18.42 2.43
C SER A 563 -3.52 -19.74 3.07
N GLN A 564 -2.93 -20.65 2.29
CA GLN A 564 -2.35 -21.88 2.85
C GLN A 564 -1.14 -21.57 3.73
N VAL A 565 -0.24 -20.69 3.27
CA VAL A 565 0.92 -20.23 4.07
C VAL A 565 0.45 -19.55 5.35
N ALA A 566 -0.53 -18.63 5.25
CA ALA A 566 -1.11 -17.93 6.40
C ALA A 566 -1.66 -18.90 7.44
N ASN A 567 -2.47 -19.87 7.00
CA ASN A 567 -3.07 -20.86 7.91
C ASN A 567 -2.03 -21.75 8.59
N ILE A 568 -0.94 -22.09 7.91
CA ILE A 568 0.18 -22.83 8.53
C ILE A 568 0.83 -21.99 9.64
N ILE A 569 1.09 -20.71 9.38
CA ILE A 569 1.67 -19.81 10.40
C ILE A 569 0.70 -19.66 11.58
N ILE A 570 -0.57 -19.41 11.31
CA ILE A 570 -1.61 -19.24 12.34
C ILE A 570 -1.77 -20.50 13.19
N LEU A 571 -1.68 -21.68 12.58
CA LEU A 571 -1.75 -22.95 13.30
C LEU A 571 -0.70 -23.05 14.42
N GLY A 572 0.52 -22.53 14.21
CA GLY A 572 1.61 -22.51 15.20
C GLY A 572 1.65 -21.28 16.09
N ALA A 573 0.80 -20.27 15.82
CA ALA A 573 0.85 -19.00 16.53
C ALA A 573 0.72 -19.18 18.06
N GLN A 574 1.57 -18.45 18.79
CA GLN A 574 1.59 -18.46 20.25
C GLN A 574 0.60 -17.41 20.79
N GLN A 575 -0.18 -17.82 21.76
CA GLN A 575 -1.18 -16.96 22.40
C GLN A 575 -0.80 -16.76 23.87
N ASN A 576 -0.88 -15.52 24.35
CA ASN A 576 -0.72 -15.26 25.77
C ASN A 576 -2.01 -15.59 26.54
N THR A 577 -1.88 -15.79 27.86
CA THR A 577 -3.03 -16.15 28.72
C THR A 577 -3.86 -14.94 29.18
N PHE A 578 -3.44 -13.73 28.85
CA PHE A 578 -4.03 -12.50 29.36
C PHE A 578 -4.97 -11.81 28.34
N SER A 579 -5.03 -12.32 27.11
CA SER A 579 -5.83 -11.75 26.02
C SER A 579 -6.69 -12.80 25.37
N GLU A 580 -7.86 -12.38 24.89
CA GLU A 580 -8.65 -13.20 23.99
C GLU A 580 -8.10 -13.12 22.56
N PHE A 581 -8.18 -14.22 21.82
CA PHE A 581 -7.73 -14.33 20.43
C PHE A 581 -8.83 -14.85 19.52
N PRO A 582 -8.93 -14.39 18.27
CA PRO A 582 -8.11 -13.32 17.67
C PRO A 582 -8.49 -11.93 18.21
N ASN A 583 -7.53 -10.98 18.20
CA ASN A 583 -7.79 -9.62 18.63
C ASN A 583 -7.13 -8.56 17.73
N ARG A 584 -7.42 -7.29 18.01
CA ARG A 584 -7.02 -6.15 17.16
C ARG A 584 -5.52 -5.88 17.09
N GLN A 585 -4.76 -6.32 18.10
CA GLN A 585 -3.33 -6.03 18.23
C GLN A 585 -2.47 -7.18 17.73
N TRP A 586 -2.89 -8.41 18.01
CA TRP A 586 -2.10 -9.61 17.80
C TRP A 586 -2.62 -10.51 16.68
N GLY A 587 -3.81 -10.20 16.12
CA GLY A 587 -4.51 -11.15 15.27
C GLY A 587 -4.73 -12.48 15.98
N TYR A 588 -4.27 -13.56 15.37
CA TYR A 588 -4.35 -14.92 15.94
C TYR A 588 -3.23 -15.26 16.95
N GLY A 589 -2.27 -14.36 17.17
CA GLY A 589 -1.16 -14.54 18.10
C GLY A 589 0.18 -14.13 17.53
N THR A 590 1.28 -14.53 18.14
CA THR A 590 2.65 -14.26 17.65
C THR A 590 3.16 -15.42 16.80
N MET A 591 3.85 -15.10 15.71
CA MET A 591 4.42 -16.09 14.80
C MET A 591 5.45 -16.97 15.53
N ASP A 592 5.28 -18.29 15.40
CA ASP A 592 6.28 -19.31 15.77
C ASP A 592 6.34 -20.37 14.68
N LEU A 593 7.31 -20.24 13.82
CA LEU A 593 7.41 -21.08 12.62
C LEU A 593 7.75 -22.53 12.96
N TYR A 594 8.52 -22.76 14.02
CA TYR A 594 8.83 -24.11 14.47
C TYR A 594 7.57 -24.83 14.96
N GLN A 595 6.77 -24.18 15.80
CA GLN A 595 5.51 -24.74 16.28
C GLN A 595 4.52 -24.98 15.13
N SER A 596 4.53 -24.11 14.10
CA SER A 596 3.69 -24.28 12.92
C SER A 596 3.96 -25.61 12.22
N LEU A 597 5.22 -25.93 11.96
CA LEU A 597 5.61 -27.19 11.31
C LEU A 597 5.51 -28.40 12.26
N ASP A 598 5.81 -28.26 13.56
CA ASP A 598 5.67 -29.35 14.51
C ASP A 598 4.20 -29.79 14.70
N ARG A 599 3.28 -28.82 14.73
CA ARG A 599 1.83 -29.14 14.78
C ARG A 599 1.35 -29.85 13.52
N LEU A 600 1.81 -29.42 12.33
CA LEU A 600 1.48 -30.10 11.07
C LEU A 600 1.99 -31.54 11.03
N ARG A 601 3.16 -31.83 11.61
CA ARG A 601 3.70 -33.16 11.68
C ARG A 601 2.91 -34.10 12.59
N ARG A 602 2.17 -33.56 13.56
CA ARG A 602 1.35 -34.31 14.53
C ARG A 602 -0.06 -34.58 14.05
N LEU A 603 -0.53 -33.89 13.00
CA LEU A 603 -1.83 -34.12 12.34
C LEU A 603 -1.72 -35.26 11.32
#